data_bfde6cef75cac0c391bac3df5a015e88
#
_entry.id   bfde6cef75cac0c391bac3df5a015e88
#
_cell.length_a   1.000
_cell.length_b   1.000
_cell.length_c   1.000
_cell.angle_alpha   90.00
_cell.angle_beta   90.00
_cell.angle_gamma   90.00
#
_symmetry.space_group_name_H-M   'P 1'
#
loop_
_entity.id
_entity.type
_entity.pdbx_description
1 polymer ?
#
loop_
_entity_poly.entity_id
_entity_poly.type
_entity_poly.pdbx_seq_one_letter_code
_entity_poly.pdbx_strand_id
1 'polypeptide(L)'
;MTKSKDQSEHSDVLLGVFPGESERLQRIRAFQAWLTRPLDVVTTFIRTDAPASYRQEFLKRYLPAIVDAGFVPLLTWEPFGFETSSYASPVRSINEGRVDDEIHQWAKLLREWLCRSSNGKVIFRPAHEMNGTWYPWSAGHGTTPEEYTRMWRRLFEAFSNAGVPRERVDWMWCINVTTGTRVDPFEYFPGEQYVDWIGVDGYNFGDSQSWSSWQSPEAVFEQTLAAVNAETNLPLAIPETGCSSAYNGGRRPTLKSQWLVDAFELFEKHGVELVGWFNMAKETDWPVLEPVSSDTAIIRQRTELNGRQYDCYPRFKQASSRHC
;
A
#
# COMPACT_ATOMS: atom_id res chain seq x y z
N MET A 1 35.23 -20.29 -0.67
CA MET A 1 34.49 -20.78 -1.85
C MET A 1 33.33 -19.80 -2.06
N THR A 2 33.55 -18.85 -2.94
CA THR A 2 32.58 -17.83 -3.33
C THR A 2 31.52 -18.51 -4.19
N LYS A 3 30.29 -18.63 -3.66
CA LYS A 3 29.14 -18.98 -4.50
C LYS A 3 28.87 -17.82 -5.46
N SER A 4 29.04 -18.07 -6.75
CA SER A 4 28.59 -17.18 -7.82
C SER A 4 27.08 -16.97 -7.63
N LYS A 5 26.64 -15.70 -7.55
CA LYS A 5 25.25 -15.35 -7.78
C LYS A 5 24.92 -15.81 -9.21
N ASP A 6 24.20 -16.90 -9.30
CA ASP A 6 23.59 -17.33 -10.56
C ASP A 6 22.61 -16.25 -10.99
N GLN A 7 22.56 -15.98 -12.29
CA GLN A 7 21.71 -14.93 -12.86
C GLN A 7 20.27 -15.25 -12.48
N SER A 8 19.71 -14.49 -11.52
CA SER A 8 18.32 -14.54 -11.16
C SER A 8 17.50 -14.19 -12.40
N GLU A 9 16.61 -15.08 -12.82
CA GLU A 9 15.46 -14.72 -13.63
C GLU A 9 14.87 -13.46 -13.01
N HIS A 10 14.88 -12.36 -13.76
CA HIS A 10 14.20 -11.13 -13.33
C HIS A 10 12.72 -11.51 -13.23
N SER A 11 12.22 -11.68 -12.02
CA SER A 11 10.78 -11.78 -11.80
C SER A 11 10.18 -10.42 -12.16
N ASP A 12 9.16 -10.43 -13.03
CA ASP A 12 8.45 -9.21 -13.39
C ASP A 12 7.95 -8.50 -12.13
N VAL A 13 8.21 -7.19 -12.02
CA VAL A 13 7.74 -6.36 -10.90
C VAL A 13 6.21 -6.40 -10.88
N LEU A 14 5.59 -6.78 -9.77
CA LEU A 14 4.14 -6.75 -9.60
C LEU A 14 3.63 -5.31 -9.63
N LEU A 15 2.59 -5.05 -10.40
CA LEU A 15 1.96 -3.74 -10.48
C LEU A 15 0.65 -3.72 -9.71
N GLY A 16 0.53 -2.79 -8.77
CA GLY A 16 -0.66 -2.58 -7.96
C GLY A 16 -1.33 -1.22 -8.19
N VAL A 17 -2.60 -1.13 -7.80
CA VAL A 17 -3.33 0.14 -7.79
C VAL A 17 -4.28 0.22 -6.61
N PHE A 18 -4.36 1.40 -5.97
CA PHE A 18 -5.51 1.80 -5.18
C PHE A 18 -6.47 2.60 -6.05
N PRO A 19 -7.65 2.06 -6.40
CA PRO A 19 -8.55 2.70 -7.37
C PRO A 19 -9.42 3.81 -6.78
N GLY A 20 -9.32 4.07 -5.48
CA GLY A 20 -10.23 4.94 -4.72
C GLY A 20 -11.43 4.20 -4.13
N GLU A 21 -12.30 4.93 -3.43
CA GLU A 21 -13.41 4.37 -2.65
C GLU A 21 -14.70 4.15 -3.47
N SER A 22 -14.95 4.99 -4.46
CA SER A 22 -16.14 4.94 -5.30
C SER A 22 -15.91 4.13 -6.58
N GLU A 23 -16.95 3.45 -7.10
CA GLU A 23 -16.91 2.72 -8.37
C GLU A 23 -15.71 1.77 -8.52
N ARG A 24 -15.23 1.18 -7.40
CA ARG A 24 -13.96 0.46 -7.28
C ARG A 24 -13.72 -0.52 -8.43
N LEU A 25 -14.63 -1.47 -8.66
CA LEU A 25 -14.45 -2.49 -9.71
C LEU A 25 -14.44 -1.91 -11.13
N GLN A 26 -15.21 -0.85 -11.37
CA GLN A 26 -15.21 -0.17 -12.66
C GLN A 26 -13.86 0.55 -12.89
N ARG A 27 -13.32 1.20 -11.88
CA ARG A 27 -12.02 1.88 -11.93
C ARG A 27 -10.87 0.89 -12.13
N ILE A 28 -10.90 -0.26 -11.42
CA ILE A 28 -9.91 -1.34 -11.61
C ILE A 28 -9.93 -1.83 -13.07
N ARG A 29 -11.12 -2.13 -13.61
CA ARG A 29 -11.27 -2.57 -15.00
C ARG A 29 -10.79 -1.53 -16.02
N ALA A 30 -11.07 -0.25 -15.79
CA ALA A 30 -10.60 0.83 -16.63
C ALA A 30 -9.05 0.94 -16.56
N PHE A 31 -8.47 0.84 -15.36
CA PHE A 31 -7.03 0.88 -15.18
C PHE A 31 -6.36 -0.31 -15.88
N GLN A 32 -6.87 -1.53 -15.71
CA GLN A 32 -6.40 -2.73 -16.40
C GLN A 32 -6.52 -2.60 -17.92
N ALA A 33 -7.64 -2.09 -18.45
CA ALA A 33 -7.83 -1.90 -19.87
C ALA A 33 -6.91 -0.82 -20.46
N TRP A 34 -6.49 0.14 -19.64
CA TRP A 34 -5.57 1.20 -20.07
C TRP A 34 -4.13 0.71 -20.11
N LEU A 35 -3.71 -0.18 -19.20
CA LEU A 35 -2.35 -0.73 -19.16
C LEU A 35 -2.03 -1.57 -20.40
N THR A 36 -0.72 -1.73 -20.68
CA THR A 36 -0.21 -2.64 -21.73
C THR A 36 0.31 -3.97 -21.14
N ARG A 37 0.21 -4.12 -19.83
CA ARG A 37 0.59 -5.30 -19.05
C ARG A 37 -0.52 -5.67 -18.08
N PRO A 38 -0.50 -6.87 -17.48
CA PRO A 38 -1.40 -7.20 -16.38
C PRO A 38 -1.25 -6.24 -15.21
N LEU A 39 -2.37 -5.93 -14.55
CA LEU A 39 -2.43 -5.43 -13.19
C LEU A 39 -2.47 -6.66 -12.27
N ASP A 40 -1.61 -6.69 -11.26
CA ASP A 40 -1.43 -7.87 -10.41
C ASP A 40 -2.12 -7.71 -9.07
N VAL A 41 -2.05 -6.51 -8.48
CA VAL A 41 -2.46 -6.23 -7.11
C VAL A 41 -3.48 -5.10 -7.05
N VAL A 42 -4.48 -5.25 -6.19
CA VAL A 42 -5.43 -4.17 -5.87
C VAL A 42 -5.34 -3.84 -4.40
N THR A 43 -4.84 -2.63 -4.10
CA THR A 43 -4.79 -2.11 -2.73
C THR A 43 -6.18 -1.73 -2.25
N THR A 44 -6.50 -2.11 -1.02
CA THR A 44 -7.76 -1.76 -0.35
C THR A 44 -7.49 -1.40 1.11
N PHE A 45 -8.33 -0.54 1.66
CA PHE A 45 -8.27 -0.14 3.06
C PHE A 45 -9.53 -0.58 3.80
N ILE A 46 -9.36 -1.02 5.02
CA ILE A 46 -10.46 -1.34 5.92
C ILE A 46 -10.12 -0.94 7.34
N ARG A 47 -10.98 -0.10 7.89
CA ARG A 47 -10.89 0.31 9.30
C ARG A 47 -11.64 -0.67 10.17
N THR A 48 -11.12 -0.95 11.37
CA THR A 48 -11.77 -1.86 12.31
C THR A 48 -13.04 -1.27 12.91
N ASP A 49 -13.17 0.05 12.99
CA ASP A 49 -14.37 0.76 13.43
C ASP A 49 -15.45 0.91 12.35
N ALA A 50 -15.19 0.41 11.14
CA ALA A 50 -16.21 0.40 10.09
C ALA A 50 -17.46 -0.38 10.53
N PRO A 51 -18.67 0.03 10.13
CA PRO A 51 -19.90 -0.69 10.48
C PRO A 51 -19.83 -2.18 10.15
N ALA A 52 -20.40 -3.04 11.01
CA ALA A 52 -20.33 -4.49 10.83
C ALA A 52 -20.91 -4.96 9.48
N SER A 53 -21.96 -4.28 8.98
CA SER A 53 -22.54 -4.54 7.66
C SER A 53 -21.54 -4.26 6.53
N TYR A 54 -20.81 -3.15 6.62
CA TYR A 54 -19.77 -2.80 5.65
C TYR A 54 -18.61 -3.80 5.68
N ARG A 55 -18.13 -4.19 6.87
CA ARG A 55 -17.07 -5.19 7.02
C ARG A 55 -17.47 -6.53 6.39
N GLN A 56 -18.72 -6.96 6.62
CA GLN A 56 -19.24 -8.18 6.02
C GLN A 56 -19.36 -8.08 4.49
N GLU A 57 -19.86 -6.97 3.97
CA GLU A 57 -19.96 -6.75 2.53
C GLU A 57 -18.55 -6.73 1.89
N PHE A 58 -17.62 -6.04 2.52
CA PHE A 58 -16.23 -5.96 2.08
C PHE A 58 -15.61 -7.36 1.94
N LEU A 59 -15.68 -8.19 2.99
CA LEU A 59 -15.08 -9.52 3.01
C LEU A 59 -15.85 -10.57 2.20
N LYS A 60 -17.17 -10.44 2.08
CA LYS A 60 -18.02 -11.43 1.40
C LYS A 60 -18.28 -11.12 -0.08
N ARG A 61 -18.08 -9.89 -0.51
CA ARG A 61 -18.40 -9.46 -1.89
C ARG A 61 -17.25 -8.76 -2.57
N TYR A 62 -16.62 -7.77 -1.91
CA TYR A 62 -15.62 -6.95 -2.56
C TYR A 62 -14.28 -7.69 -2.72
N LEU A 63 -13.71 -8.28 -1.66
CA LEU A 63 -12.49 -9.09 -1.78
C LEU A 63 -12.64 -10.28 -2.74
N PRO A 64 -13.72 -11.08 -2.67
CA PRO A 64 -13.97 -12.10 -3.69
C PRO A 64 -13.98 -11.56 -5.12
N ALA A 65 -14.64 -10.41 -5.35
CA ALA A 65 -14.71 -9.82 -6.68
C ALA A 65 -13.34 -9.36 -7.24
N ILE A 66 -12.40 -8.99 -6.38
CA ILE A 66 -11.00 -8.70 -6.77
C ILE A 66 -10.33 -10.00 -7.24
N VAL A 67 -10.42 -11.06 -6.45
CA VAL A 67 -9.80 -12.37 -6.76
C VAL A 67 -10.45 -13.02 -7.98
N ASP A 68 -11.78 -12.98 -8.10
CA ASP A 68 -12.50 -13.51 -9.26
C ASP A 68 -12.14 -12.76 -10.56
N ALA A 69 -11.71 -11.50 -10.43
CA ALA A 69 -11.20 -10.72 -11.54
C ALA A 69 -9.70 -10.99 -11.85
N GLY A 70 -9.04 -11.88 -11.09
CA GLY A 70 -7.67 -12.32 -11.30
C GLY A 70 -6.60 -11.52 -10.55
N PHE A 71 -6.98 -10.64 -9.61
CA PHE A 71 -6.03 -9.81 -8.87
C PHE A 71 -5.79 -10.34 -7.45
N VAL A 72 -4.61 -10.03 -6.89
CA VAL A 72 -4.30 -10.25 -5.48
C VAL A 72 -4.71 -9.00 -4.68
N PRO A 73 -5.59 -9.09 -3.67
CA PRO A 73 -5.86 -7.96 -2.81
C PRO A 73 -4.68 -7.69 -1.85
N LEU A 74 -4.22 -6.43 -1.80
CA LEU A 74 -3.40 -5.91 -0.72
C LEU A 74 -4.36 -5.25 0.27
N LEU A 75 -4.57 -5.91 1.40
CA LEU A 75 -5.52 -5.49 2.42
C LEU A 75 -4.82 -4.69 3.51
N THR A 76 -4.94 -3.38 3.48
CA THR A 76 -4.53 -2.50 4.56
C THR A 76 -5.57 -2.52 5.66
N TRP A 77 -5.18 -3.07 6.80
CA TRP A 77 -6.03 -3.20 7.98
C TRP A 77 -5.64 -2.16 9.03
N GLU A 78 -6.56 -1.23 9.29
CA GLU A 78 -6.33 -0.07 10.13
C GLU A 78 -7.05 -0.22 11.46
N PRO A 79 -6.33 -0.37 12.60
CA PRO A 79 -6.92 -0.62 13.92
C PRO A 79 -7.52 0.64 14.58
N PHE A 80 -8.32 1.41 13.83
CA PHE A 80 -9.12 2.49 14.39
C PHE A 80 -10.28 1.97 15.25
N GLY A 81 -10.67 2.74 16.26
CA GLY A 81 -11.78 2.38 17.17
C GLY A 81 -11.44 1.30 18.18
N PHE A 82 -10.19 0.86 18.23
CA PHE A 82 -9.70 -0.02 19.30
C PHE A 82 -9.23 0.75 20.54
N GLU A 83 -9.35 2.06 20.51
CA GLU A 83 -9.19 2.93 21.66
C GLU A 83 -10.40 2.76 22.59
N THR A 84 -10.19 2.10 23.72
CA THR A 84 -11.27 1.82 24.70
C THR A 84 -11.44 2.92 25.76
N SER A 85 -10.55 3.92 25.75
CA SER A 85 -10.62 5.11 26.59
C SER A 85 -9.86 6.27 25.91
N SER A 86 -10.05 7.52 26.38
CA SER A 86 -9.40 8.70 25.83
C SER A 86 -7.86 8.70 25.90
N TYR A 87 -7.27 7.72 26.59
CA TYR A 87 -5.82 7.55 26.74
C TYR A 87 -5.28 6.22 26.19
N ALA A 88 -6.16 5.33 25.74
CA ALA A 88 -5.73 4.02 25.23
C ALA A 88 -5.40 4.12 23.74
N SER A 89 -4.19 3.71 23.36
CA SER A 89 -3.87 3.50 21.95
C SER A 89 -4.43 2.15 21.48
N PRO A 90 -4.72 1.97 20.19
CA PRO A 90 -5.13 0.67 19.66
C PRO A 90 -4.08 -0.42 19.92
N VAL A 91 -2.80 -0.05 19.90
CA VAL A 91 -1.67 -0.94 20.21
C VAL A 91 -1.77 -1.50 21.62
N ARG A 92 -2.03 -0.65 22.62
CA ARG A 92 -2.18 -1.08 24.02
C ARG A 92 -3.43 -1.92 24.21
N SER A 93 -4.55 -1.53 23.60
CA SER A 93 -5.79 -2.32 23.66
C SER A 93 -5.62 -3.74 23.12
N ILE A 94 -4.89 -3.89 22.01
CA ILE A 94 -4.53 -5.20 21.45
C ILE A 94 -3.60 -5.96 22.41
N ASN A 95 -2.56 -5.31 22.93
CA ASN A 95 -1.58 -5.92 23.81
C ASN A 95 -2.16 -6.41 25.13
N GLU A 96 -3.18 -5.73 25.64
CA GLU A 96 -3.87 -6.06 26.90
C GLU A 96 -5.05 -7.02 26.69
N GLY A 97 -5.34 -7.43 25.45
CA GLY A 97 -6.42 -8.36 25.15
C GLY A 97 -7.83 -7.77 25.23
N ARG A 98 -7.96 -6.43 25.26
CA ARG A 98 -9.26 -5.76 25.41
C ARG A 98 -10.16 -5.89 24.17
N VAL A 99 -9.56 -6.21 23.01
CA VAL A 99 -10.23 -6.30 21.71
C VAL A 99 -10.03 -7.68 21.05
N ASP A 100 -9.77 -8.71 21.88
CA ASP A 100 -9.53 -10.07 21.40
C ASP A 100 -10.72 -10.66 20.64
N ASP A 101 -11.93 -10.38 21.09
CA ASP A 101 -13.15 -10.84 20.41
C ASP A 101 -13.26 -10.25 19.00
N GLU A 102 -12.96 -8.97 18.83
CA GLU A 102 -12.97 -8.29 17.55
C GLU A 102 -11.88 -8.83 16.61
N ILE A 103 -10.67 -9.03 17.13
CA ILE A 103 -9.55 -9.63 16.38
C ILE A 103 -9.93 -11.04 15.93
N HIS A 104 -10.51 -11.83 16.83
CA HIS A 104 -10.96 -13.18 16.53
C HIS A 104 -12.06 -13.22 15.45
N GLN A 105 -12.98 -12.26 15.48
CA GLN A 105 -14.00 -12.11 14.44
C GLN A 105 -13.35 -11.77 13.08
N TRP A 106 -12.37 -10.87 13.03
CA TRP A 106 -11.64 -10.55 11.82
C TRP A 106 -10.91 -11.77 11.25
N ALA A 107 -10.17 -12.48 12.08
CA ALA A 107 -9.45 -13.68 11.68
C ALA A 107 -10.41 -14.77 11.16
N LYS A 108 -11.55 -14.98 11.83
CA LYS A 108 -12.59 -15.91 11.41
C LYS A 108 -13.16 -15.56 10.04
N LEU A 109 -13.51 -14.28 9.81
CA LEU A 109 -14.06 -13.82 8.55
C LEU A 109 -13.05 -13.97 7.40
N LEU A 110 -11.79 -13.63 7.63
CA LEU A 110 -10.72 -13.82 6.65
C LEU A 110 -10.52 -15.30 6.32
N ARG A 111 -10.47 -16.17 7.33
CA ARG A 111 -10.39 -17.63 7.15
C ARG A 111 -11.55 -18.15 6.34
N GLU A 112 -12.78 -17.78 6.70
CA GLU A 112 -13.98 -18.24 5.98
C GLU A 112 -13.95 -17.85 4.50
N TRP A 113 -13.47 -16.66 4.17
CA TRP A 113 -13.31 -16.23 2.79
C TRP A 113 -12.21 -17.04 2.08
N LEU A 114 -11.02 -17.16 2.67
CA LEU A 114 -9.90 -17.89 2.08
C LEU A 114 -10.24 -19.38 1.86
N CYS A 115 -10.93 -20.02 2.79
CA CYS A 115 -11.34 -21.41 2.66
C CYS A 115 -12.42 -21.65 1.57
N ARG A 116 -13.20 -20.63 1.23
CA ARG A 116 -14.21 -20.72 0.14
C ARG A 116 -13.63 -20.42 -1.23
N SER A 117 -12.56 -19.65 -1.31
CA SER A 117 -11.92 -19.29 -2.56
C SER A 117 -10.88 -20.34 -2.93
N SER A 118 -10.97 -20.93 -4.13
CA SER A 118 -9.98 -21.90 -4.62
C SER A 118 -8.59 -21.28 -4.77
N ASN A 119 -8.52 -20.01 -5.19
CA ASN A 119 -7.28 -19.29 -5.49
C ASN A 119 -7.09 -18.03 -4.61
N GLY A 120 -7.87 -17.88 -3.53
CA GLY A 120 -7.78 -16.71 -2.67
C GLY A 120 -6.41 -16.63 -1.99
N LYS A 121 -5.71 -15.55 -2.26
CA LYS A 121 -4.49 -15.11 -1.57
C LYS A 121 -4.66 -13.63 -1.21
N VAL A 122 -4.03 -13.18 -0.14
CA VAL A 122 -4.06 -11.79 0.28
C VAL A 122 -2.68 -11.37 0.78
N ILE A 123 -2.28 -10.15 0.44
CA ILE A 123 -1.20 -9.46 1.14
C ILE A 123 -1.85 -8.66 2.25
N PHE A 124 -1.59 -9.01 3.50
CA PHE A 124 -2.19 -8.38 4.68
C PHE A 124 -1.22 -7.39 5.30
N ARG A 125 -1.62 -6.12 5.32
CA ARG A 125 -0.81 -5.00 5.78
C ARG A 125 -1.48 -4.31 6.98
N PRO A 126 -1.31 -4.82 8.20
CA PRO A 126 -1.88 -4.21 9.40
C PRO A 126 -1.05 -3.05 9.93
N ALA A 127 -1.70 -2.02 10.48
CA ALA A 127 -1.08 -0.93 11.23
C ALA A 127 0.17 -0.33 10.54
N HIS A 128 0.05 0.00 9.25
CA HIS A 128 1.13 0.54 8.42
C HIS A 128 1.62 1.91 8.92
N GLU A 129 2.80 2.34 8.45
CA GLU A 129 3.39 3.66 8.69
C GLU A 129 3.53 4.02 10.19
N MET A 130 3.94 3.04 11.00
CA MET A 130 4.08 3.23 12.44
C MET A 130 5.16 4.25 12.83
N ASN A 131 6.10 4.53 11.93
CA ASN A 131 7.15 5.54 12.12
C ASN A 131 6.68 6.97 11.85
N GLY A 132 5.42 7.17 11.45
CA GLY A 132 4.80 8.47 11.23
C GLY A 132 4.24 9.13 12.50
N THR A 133 3.46 10.20 12.29
CA THR A 133 2.82 10.98 13.38
C THR A 133 1.30 11.11 13.21
N TRP A 134 0.71 10.48 12.20
CA TRP A 134 -0.69 10.69 11.80
C TRP A 134 -1.64 9.56 12.18
N TYR A 135 -1.12 8.39 12.52
CA TYR A 135 -1.95 7.26 12.94
C TYR A 135 -1.90 7.03 14.45
N PRO A 136 -3.00 6.61 15.11
CA PRO A 136 -3.05 6.38 16.55
C PRO A 136 -2.17 5.21 17.02
N TRP A 137 -1.67 4.36 16.11
CA TRP A 137 -0.72 3.28 16.40
C TRP A 137 0.73 3.66 16.15
N SER A 138 1.02 4.91 15.78
CA SER A 138 2.35 5.33 15.39
C SER A 138 3.20 5.83 16.56
N ALA A 139 4.52 5.93 16.31
CA ALA A 139 5.50 6.51 17.23
C ALA A 139 5.13 7.94 17.65
N GLY A 140 4.59 8.75 16.72
CA GLY A 140 4.13 10.11 17.02
C GLY A 140 3.00 10.19 18.03
N HIS A 141 2.26 9.10 18.24
CA HIS A 141 1.24 8.96 19.29
C HIS A 141 1.76 8.22 20.54
N GLY A 142 3.09 8.05 20.68
CA GLY A 142 3.73 7.49 21.85
C GLY A 142 3.73 5.96 21.91
N THR A 143 3.50 5.28 20.78
CA THR A 143 3.72 3.84 20.69
C THR A 143 5.21 3.54 20.68
N THR A 144 5.67 2.71 21.63
CA THR A 144 7.07 2.30 21.68
C THR A 144 7.36 1.11 20.73
N PRO A 145 8.63 0.88 20.37
CA PRO A 145 9.04 -0.27 19.57
C PRO A 145 8.55 -1.61 20.17
N GLU A 146 8.69 -1.79 21.48
CA GLU A 146 8.28 -3.01 22.17
C GLU A 146 6.75 -3.19 22.18
N GLU A 147 6.00 -2.10 22.31
CA GLU A 147 4.53 -2.15 22.26
C GLU A 147 4.06 -2.56 20.86
N TYR A 148 4.65 -1.97 19.79
CA TYR A 148 4.27 -2.26 18.42
C TYR A 148 4.65 -3.69 18.00
N THR A 149 5.89 -4.11 18.26
CA THR A 149 6.35 -5.47 17.92
C THR A 149 5.56 -6.55 18.66
N ARG A 150 5.19 -6.31 19.92
CA ARG A 150 4.30 -7.21 20.68
C ARG A 150 2.90 -7.27 20.09
N MET A 151 2.32 -6.13 19.73
CA MET A 151 1.02 -6.07 19.03
C MET A 151 1.04 -6.86 17.74
N TRP A 152 2.06 -6.66 16.89
CA TRP A 152 2.18 -7.36 15.61
C TRP A 152 2.22 -8.88 15.80
N ARG A 153 3.09 -9.37 16.69
CA ARG A 153 3.22 -10.80 16.98
C ARG A 153 1.92 -11.38 17.53
N ARG A 154 1.24 -10.64 18.40
CA ARG A 154 -0.07 -11.05 18.94
C ARG A 154 -1.15 -11.14 17.84
N LEU A 155 -1.20 -10.21 16.92
CA LEU A 155 -2.09 -10.29 15.75
C LEU A 155 -1.78 -11.51 14.89
N PHE A 156 -0.51 -11.72 14.56
CA PHE A 156 -0.07 -12.88 13.78
C PHE A 156 -0.49 -14.21 14.45
N GLU A 157 -0.23 -14.34 15.73
CA GLU A 157 -0.60 -15.52 16.53
C GLU A 157 -2.12 -15.71 16.60
N ALA A 158 -2.89 -14.63 16.79
CA ALA A 158 -4.35 -14.68 16.85
C ALA A 158 -4.95 -15.18 15.54
N PHE A 159 -4.44 -14.72 14.40
CA PHE A 159 -4.88 -15.17 13.07
C PHE A 159 -4.48 -16.63 12.82
N SER A 160 -3.27 -17.03 13.19
CA SER A 160 -2.80 -18.41 13.11
C SER A 160 -3.66 -19.35 13.99
N ASN A 161 -3.92 -18.97 15.24
CA ASN A 161 -4.74 -19.75 16.18
C ASN A 161 -6.20 -19.85 15.72
N ALA A 162 -6.71 -18.86 15.01
CA ALA A 162 -8.04 -18.92 14.38
C ALA A 162 -8.08 -19.83 13.14
N GLY A 163 -6.95 -20.40 12.71
CA GLY A 163 -6.84 -21.30 11.57
C GLY A 163 -6.86 -20.59 10.22
N VAL A 164 -6.39 -19.35 10.15
CA VAL A 164 -6.16 -18.65 8.87
C VAL A 164 -5.02 -19.37 8.14
N PRO A 165 -5.21 -19.80 6.87
CA PRO A 165 -4.19 -20.54 6.13
C PRO A 165 -2.94 -19.68 5.90
N ARG A 166 -1.82 -20.07 6.50
CA ARG A 166 -0.56 -19.30 6.46
C ARG A 166 -0.05 -19.09 5.02
N GLU A 167 -0.18 -20.11 4.20
CA GLU A 167 0.27 -20.11 2.80
C GLU A 167 -0.56 -19.22 1.87
N ARG A 168 -1.66 -18.69 2.37
CA ARG A 168 -2.57 -17.80 1.63
C ARG A 168 -2.56 -16.35 2.11
N VAL A 169 -1.76 -16.04 3.13
CA VAL A 169 -1.65 -14.70 3.69
C VAL A 169 -0.19 -14.30 3.79
N ASP A 170 0.23 -13.37 2.95
CA ASP A 170 1.53 -12.74 3.05
C ASP A 170 1.40 -11.53 3.99
N TRP A 171 2.18 -11.49 5.05
CA TRP A 171 2.20 -10.40 6.02
C TRP A 171 3.19 -9.31 5.58
N MET A 172 2.68 -8.11 5.34
CA MET A 172 3.49 -6.97 4.91
C MET A 172 3.68 -5.99 6.07
N TRP A 173 4.91 -5.87 6.57
CA TRP A 173 5.29 -4.79 7.46
C TRP A 173 5.67 -3.57 6.63
N CYS A 174 4.96 -2.45 6.83
CA CYS A 174 5.07 -1.28 5.97
C CYS A 174 5.39 -0.03 6.78
N ILE A 175 6.47 0.64 6.38
CA ILE A 175 6.93 1.91 6.93
C ILE A 175 6.63 3.06 5.97
N ASN A 176 6.59 4.28 6.47
CA ASN A 176 6.71 5.47 5.63
C ASN A 176 8.19 5.81 5.42
N VAL A 177 8.51 6.50 4.33
CA VAL A 177 9.87 6.99 4.07
C VAL A 177 10.45 7.72 5.28
N THR A 178 11.73 7.51 5.56
CA THR A 178 12.40 8.02 6.78
C THR A 178 12.92 9.46 6.62
N THR A 179 12.78 10.04 5.44
CA THR A 179 13.22 11.42 5.17
C THR A 179 12.57 12.40 6.14
N GLY A 180 13.38 13.04 6.97
CA GLY A 180 12.91 14.02 7.95
C GLY A 180 12.36 13.45 9.26
N THR A 181 12.35 12.12 9.47
CA THR A 181 11.97 11.50 10.75
C THR A 181 13.21 11.25 11.63
N ARG A 182 13.00 11.22 12.97
CA ARG A 182 14.02 10.80 13.94
C ARG A 182 13.80 9.37 14.44
N VAL A 183 12.76 8.71 13.94
CA VAL A 183 12.38 7.36 14.34
C VAL A 183 13.11 6.38 13.41
N ASP A 184 13.89 5.49 13.99
CA ASP A 184 14.41 4.33 13.26
C ASP A 184 13.26 3.31 13.14
N PRO A 185 12.73 3.05 11.94
CA PRO A 185 11.63 2.10 11.78
C PRO A 185 12.04 0.67 12.16
N PHE A 186 13.31 0.29 12.03
CA PHE A 186 13.75 -1.07 12.32
C PHE A 186 13.72 -1.43 13.81
N GLU A 187 13.67 -0.44 14.71
CA GLU A 187 13.35 -0.70 16.11
C GLU A 187 11.93 -1.31 16.28
N TYR A 188 11.02 -1.02 15.33
CA TYR A 188 9.63 -1.52 15.29
C TYR A 188 9.48 -2.81 14.48
N PHE A 189 10.56 -3.37 13.96
CA PHE A 189 10.49 -4.58 13.13
C PHE A 189 10.14 -5.81 13.96
N PRO A 190 9.05 -6.54 13.63
CA PRO A 190 8.57 -7.64 14.47
C PRO A 190 9.41 -8.91 14.38
N GLY A 191 10.31 -9.00 13.39
CA GLY A 191 11.17 -10.14 13.09
C GLY A 191 10.73 -10.90 11.83
N GLU A 192 11.71 -11.43 11.09
CA GLU A 192 11.50 -12.07 9.78
C GLU A 192 10.48 -13.23 9.80
N GLN A 193 10.37 -13.97 10.93
CA GLN A 193 9.41 -15.08 11.04
C GLN A 193 7.93 -14.62 11.05
N TYR A 194 7.67 -13.33 11.19
CA TYR A 194 6.34 -12.73 11.22
C TYR A 194 6.03 -11.86 10.00
N VAL A 195 6.96 -11.77 9.04
CA VAL A 195 6.87 -10.85 7.91
C VAL A 195 7.27 -11.57 6.62
N ASP A 196 6.53 -11.35 5.55
CA ASP A 196 6.83 -11.88 4.22
C ASP A 196 7.28 -10.76 3.26
N TRP A 197 6.85 -9.52 3.50
CA TRP A 197 7.14 -8.37 2.68
C TRP A 197 7.52 -7.15 3.53
N ILE A 198 8.52 -6.40 3.08
CA ILE A 198 8.78 -5.05 3.58
C ILE A 198 8.12 -4.05 2.62
N GLY A 199 7.21 -3.22 3.15
CA GLY A 199 6.60 -2.12 2.40
C GLY A 199 7.25 -0.78 2.77
N VAL A 200 7.39 0.11 1.78
CA VAL A 200 7.80 1.51 1.97
C VAL A 200 6.81 2.41 1.25
N ASP A 201 6.01 3.16 2.00
CA ASP A 201 5.11 4.18 1.46
C ASP A 201 5.83 5.52 1.35
N GLY A 202 5.63 6.22 0.22
CA GLY A 202 6.24 7.53 0.01
C GLY A 202 5.58 8.30 -1.12
N TYR A 203 5.54 9.63 -0.97
CA TYR A 203 4.81 10.51 -1.89
C TYR A 203 5.59 11.78 -2.20
N ASN A 204 5.50 12.24 -3.46
CA ASN A 204 5.89 13.60 -3.81
C ASN A 204 4.65 14.51 -3.82
N PHE A 205 4.40 15.21 -2.72
CA PHE A 205 3.30 16.16 -2.60
C PHE A 205 3.48 17.41 -3.49
N GLY A 206 4.70 17.64 -4.02
CA GLY A 206 5.03 18.91 -4.69
C GLY A 206 4.72 20.10 -3.75
N ASP A 207 4.26 21.19 -4.32
CA ASP A 207 3.86 22.39 -3.56
C ASP A 207 2.35 22.38 -3.23
N SER A 208 1.73 21.19 -3.16
CA SER A 208 0.29 21.08 -2.92
C SER A 208 -0.12 21.34 -1.46
N GLN A 209 0.84 21.26 -0.55
CA GLN A 209 0.64 21.49 0.88
C GLN A 209 1.60 22.59 1.37
N SER A 210 1.22 23.33 2.41
CA SER A 210 2.05 24.41 2.97
C SER A 210 3.38 23.94 3.57
N TRP A 211 3.47 22.66 3.92
CA TRP A 211 4.65 22.01 4.51
C TRP A 211 5.46 21.20 3.50
N SER A 212 5.01 21.08 2.25
CA SER A 212 5.66 20.27 1.23
C SER A 212 6.31 21.11 0.13
N SER A 213 7.26 20.50 -0.55
CA SER A 213 7.91 21.01 -1.74
C SER A 213 8.15 19.90 -2.73
N TRP A 214 8.41 20.24 -4.00
CA TRP A 214 8.72 19.26 -5.02
C TRP A 214 10.00 18.49 -4.68
N GLN A 215 9.92 17.15 -4.75
CA GLN A 215 11.04 16.24 -4.50
C GLN A 215 11.19 15.26 -5.67
N SER A 216 12.42 14.90 -6.01
CA SER A 216 12.67 13.80 -6.95
C SER A 216 12.38 12.45 -6.28
N PRO A 217 12.22 11.36 -7.05
CA PRO A 217 12.08 10.02 -6.47
C PRO A 217 13.24 9.65 -5.53
N GLU A 218 14.47 10.01 -5.88
CA GLU A 218 15.65 9.78 -5.05
C GLU A 218 15.55 10.54 -3.72
N ALA A 219 15.11 11.81 -3.76
CA ALA A 219 14.95 12.61 -2.53
C ALA A 219 13.87 12.02 -1.60
N VAL A 220 12.86 11.34 -2.16
CA VAL A 220 11.80 10.69 -1.38
C VAL A 220 12.26 9.33 -0.85
N PHE A 221 12.87 8.48 -1.68
CA PHE A 221 12.99 7.05 -1.42
C PHE A 221 14.42 6.54 -1.18
N GLU A 222 15.47 7.10 -1.82
CA GLU A 222 16.82 6.52 -1.88
C GLU A 222 17.36 6.13 -0.50
N GLN A 223 17.27 7.04 0.48
CA GLN A 223 17.78 6.79 1.83
C GLN A 223 17.09 5.61 2.50
N THR A 224 15.76 5.55 2.39
CA THR A 224 14.94 4.50 3.03
C THR A 224 15.15 3.15 2.36
N LEU A 225 15.16 3.10 1.02
CA LEU A 225 15.37 1.86 0.28
C LEU A 225 16.77 1.29 0.51
N ALA A 226 17.81 2.15 0.55
CA ALA A 226 19.17 1.72 0.86
C ALA A 226 19.25 1.14 2.29
N ALA A 227 18.58 1.77 3.28
CA ALA A 227 18.53 1.26 4.64
C ALA A 227 17.81 -0.09 4.73
N VAL A 228 16.65 -0.25 4.08
CA VAL A 228 15.92 -1.53 4.05
C VAL A 228 16.78 -2.64 3.46
N ASN A 229 17.44 -2.40 2.32
CA ASN A 229 18.30 -3.39 1.67
C ASN A 229 19.56 -3.75 2.49
N ALA A 230 19.96 -2.90 3.43
CA ALA A 230 21.07 -3.20 4.35
C ALA A 230 20.64 -4.07 5.54
N GLU A 231 19.37 -4.00 5.95
CA GLU A 231 18.85 -4.64 7.16
C GLU A 231 18.23 -6.02 6.91
N THR A 232 17.68 -6.28 5.71
CA THR A 232 16.97 -7.53 5.41
C THR A 232 17.07 -7.93 3.94
N ASN A 233 16.83 -9.23 3.66
CA ASN A 233 16.69 -9.78 2.31
C ASN A 233 15.23 -10.15 1.99
N LEU A 234 14.26 -9.73 2.79
CA LEU A 234 12.84 -9.95 2.49
C LEU A 234 12.44 -9.19 1.21
N PRO A 235 11.45 -9.69 0.46
CA PRO A 235 10.89 -9.01 -0.69
C PRO A 235 10.49 -7.56 -0.37
N LEU A 236 10.90 -6.61 -1.22
CA LEU A 236 10.68 -5.19 -1.05
C LEU A 236 9.53 -4.70 -1.92
N ALA A 237 8.62 -3.94 -1.34
CA ALA A 237 7.48 -3.35 -2.00
C ALA A 237 7.40 -1.84 -1.79
N ILE A 238 6.79 -1.15 -2.75
CA ILE A 238 6.25 0.21 -2.61
C ILE A 238 4.72 0.08 -2.68
N PRO A 239 4.03 -0.28 -1.58
CA PRO A 239 2.59 -0.54 -1.60
C PRO A 239 1.75 0.70 -1.84
N GLU A 240 2.29 1.88 -1.53
CA GLU A 240 1.67 3.17 -1.84
C GLU A 240 2.69 4.20 -2.31
N THR A 241 2.41 4.79 -3.46
CA THR A 241 3.14 5.96 -3.96
C THR A 241 2.24 6.85 -4.81
N GLY A 242 2.63 8.11 -4.91
CA GLY A 242 1.96 9.11 -5.75
C GLY A 242 2.83 10.34 -5.96
N CYS A 243 2.57 11.04 -7.06
CA CYS A 243 3.24 12.29 -7.38
C CYS A 243 2.19 13.35 -7.73
N SER A 244 2.29 14.52 -7.11
CA SER A 244 1.52 15.71 -7.46
C SER A 244 2.09 16.39 -8.69
N SER A 245 1.25 17.09 -9.47
CA SER A 245 1.74 18.01 -10.50
C SER A 245 1.96 19.45 -9.99
N ALA A 246 1.69 19.71 -8.71
CA ALA A 246 1.84 21.04 -8.12
C ALA A 246 3.32 21.45 -8.02
N TYR A 247 3.68 22.59 -8.64
CA TYR A 247 5.04 23.13 -8.64
C TYR A 247 5.01 24.65 -8.91
N ASN A 248 5.67 25.45 -8.07
CA ASN A 248 5.78 26.91 -8.17
C ASN A 248 4.42 27.60 -8.37
N GLY A 249 3.45 27.29 -7.52
CA GLY A 249 2.13 27.89 -7.53
C GLY A 249 1.24 27.50 -8.71
N GLY A 250 1.62 26.50 -9.50
CA GLY A 250 0.86 26.00 -10.64
C GLY A 250 0.96 24.50 -10.81
N ARG A 251 0.42 23.98 -11.91
CA ARG A 251 0.53 22.55 -12.25
C ARG A 251 1.55 22.32 -13.35
N ARG A 252 2.37 21.30 -13.23
CA ARG A 252 3.40 20.89 -14.19
C ARG A 252 3.27 19.39 -14.52
N PRO A 253 2.33 19.01 -15.40
CA PRO A 253 2.11 17.60 -15.77
C PRO A 253 3.36 16.93 -16.37
N THR A 254 4.23 17.69 -17.03
CA THR A 254 5.49 17.18 -17.61
C THR A 254 6.48 16.76 -16.53
N LEU A 255 6.56 17.50 -15.41
CA LEU A 255 7.42 17.11 -14.28
C LEU A 255 6.88 15.84 -13.61
N LYS A 256 5.56 15.77 -13.37
CA LYS A 256 4.94 14.53 -12.87
C LYS A 256 5.19 13.36 -13.83
N SER A 257 5.04 13.57 -15.14
CA SER A 257 5.31 12.53 -16.15
C SER A 257 6.76 12.04 -16.13
N GLN A 258 7.73 12.93 -15.88
CA GLN A 258 9.13 12.53 -15.77
C GLN A 258 9.38 11.79 -14.45
N TRP A 259 8.84 12.30 -13.35
CA TRP A 259 8.91 11.66 -12.03
C TRP A 259 8.43 10.20 -12.04
N LEU A 260 7.37 9.89 -12.82
CA LEU A 260 6.88 8.52 -12.98
C LEU A 260 7.95 7.59 -13.57
N VAL A 261 8.70 8.05 -14.58
CA VAL A 261 9.77 7.25 -15.18
C VAL A 261 10.92 7.06 -14.20
N ASP A 262 11.39 8.16 -13.62
CA ASP A 262 12.54 8.17 -12.71
C ASP A 262 12.26 7.31 -11.45
N ALA A 263 11.00 7.29 -10.97
CA ALA A 263 10.58 6.47 -9.84
C ALA A 263 10.68 4.97 -10.14
N PHE A 264 10.16 4.52 -11.29
CA PHE A 264 10.26 3.10 -11.66
C PHE A 264 11.72 2.68 -11.89
N GLU A 265 12.56 3.52 -12.49
CA GLU A 265 14.00 3.25 -12.65
C GLU A 265 14.71 3.14 -11.29
N LEU A 266 14.35 4.00 -10.32
CA LEU A 266 14.86 3.91 -8.95
C LEU A 266 14.41 2.63 -8.24
N PHE A 267 13.14 2.27 -8.37
CA PHE A 267 12.58 1.07 -7.75
C PHE A 267 13.26 -0.21 -8.28
N GLU A 268 13.48 -0.30 -9.58
CA GLU A 268 14.24 -1.40 -10.20
C GLU A 268 15.68 -1.47 -9.65
N LYS A 269 16.38 -0.32 -9.59
CA LYS A 269 17.73 -0.22 -9.03
C LYS A 269 17.83 -0.81 -7.61
N HIS A 270 16.77 -0.66 -6.81
CA HIS A 270 16.71 -1.16 -5.44
C HIS A 270 16.08 -2.54 -5.29
N GLY A 271 15.73 -3.21 -6.38
CA GLY A 271 15.16 -4.56 -6.35
C GLY A 271 13.74 -4.60 -5.79
N VAL A 272 12.93 -3.55 -6.02
CA VAL A 272 11.52 -3.53 -5.64
C VAL A 272 10.74 -4.52 -6.49
N GLU A 273 9.98 -5.40 -5.85
CA GLU A 273 9.23 -6.48 -6.49
C GLU A 273 7.72 -6.18 -6.63
N LEU A 274 7.21 -5.13 -5.96
CA LEU A 274 5.82 -4.68 -6.06
C LEU A 274 5.74 -3.16 -5.99
N VAL A 275 5.02 -2.53 -6.94
CA VAL A 275 4.74 -1.10 -6.94
C VAL A 275 3.24 -0.85 -7.00
N GLY A 276 2.66 -0.27 -5.94
CA GLY A 276 1.27 0.14 -5.82
C GLY A 276 1.08 1.64 -6.04
N TRP A 277 0.27 2.02 -7.03
CA TRP A 277 -0.03 3.43 -7.29
C TRP A 277 -1.31 3.88 -6.59
N PHE A 278 -1.24 4.99 -5.84
CA PHE A 278 -2.41 5.61 -5.21
C PHE A 278 -3.19 6.43 -6.24
N ASN A 279 -4.20 5.82 -6.87
CA ASN A 279 -4.93 6.40 -8.02
C ASN A 279 -6.25 7.09 -7.61
N MET A 280 -6.23 7.85 -6.52
CA MET A 280 -7.37 8.63 -6.05
C MET A 280 -6.96 10.08 -5.80
N ALA A 281 -7.71 11.04 -6.34
CA ALA A 281 -7.58 12.45 -5.96
C ALA A 281 -8.07 12.62 -4.51
N LYS A 282 -7.19 13.11 -3.63
CA LYS A 282 -7.45 13.32 -2.22
C LYS A 282 -6.82 14.65 -1.77
N GLU A 283 -5.61 14.64 -1.26
CA GLU A 283 -4.89 15.86 -0.88
C GLU A 283 -4.42 16.68 -2.08
N THR A 284 -4.17 15.96 -3.20
CA THR A 284 -3.73 16.55 -4.48
C THR A 284 -4.09 15.62 -5.65
N ASP A 285 -3.57 15.89 -6.84
CA ASP A 285 -3.82 15.14 -8.07
C ASP A 285 -2.94 13.88 -8.21
N TRP A 286 -3.08 12.94 -7.29
CA TRP A 286 -2.37 11.66 -7.36
C TRP A 286 -2.65 10.84 -8.62
N PRO A 287 -3.91 10.78 -9.15
CA PRO A 287 -4.26 9.87 -10.23
C PRO A 287 -3.37 10.01 -11.47
N VAL A 288 -3.06 8.85 -12.07
CA VAL A 288 -2.47 8.74 -13.41
C VAL A 288 -3.50 8.36 -14.45
N LEU A 289 -4.67 7.87 -14.02
CA LEU A 289 -5.86 7.63 -14.83
C LEU A 289 -7.09 8.01 -14.03
N GLU A 290 -7.86 9.00 -14.48
CA GLU A 290 -9.10 9.40 -13.83
C GLU A 290 -10.20 9.74 -14.84
N PRO A 291 -11.49 9.47 -14.49
CA PRO A 291 -12.59 9.91 -15.34
C PRO A 291 -12.56 11.43 -15.55
N VAL A 292 -12.82 11.87 -16.78
CA VAL A 292 -12.92 13.30 -17.08
C VAL A 292 -14.10 13.89 -16.31
N SER A 293 -13.83 14.93 -15.51
CA SER A 293 -14.85 15.76 -14.86
C SER A 293 -14.89 17.14 -15.52
N SER A 294 -16.04 17.82 -15.42
CA SER A 294 -16.25 19.16 -16.00
C SER A 294 -15.29 20.22 -15.48
N ASP A 295 -14.68 19.99 -14.29
CA ASP A 295 -13.89 21.00 -13.58
C ASP A 295 -12.38 20.90 -13.79
N THR A 296 -11.88 19.91 -14.55
CA THR A 296 -10.46 19.70 -14.75
C THR A 296 -10.00 20.01 -16.16
N ALA A 297 -9.85 21.28 -16.49
CA ALA A 297 -9.09 21.73 -17.66
C ALA A 297 -7.58 21.60 -17.42
N ILE A 298 -7.07 20.39 -17.18
CA ILE A 298 -5.64 20.11 -17.09
C ILE A 298 -5.20 19.50 -18.40
N ILE A 299 -4.06 19.98 -18.94
CA ILE A 299 -3.43 19.46 -20.16
C ILE A 299 -2.90 18.04 -19.86
N ARG A 300 -3.79 17.07 -19.81
CA ARG A 300 -3.50 15.65 -19.78
C ARG A 300 -3.88 15.05 -21.11
N GLN A 301 -3.27 13.95 -21.47
CA GLN A 301 -3.77 13.19 -22.62
C GLN A 301 -5.08 12.52 -22.23
N ARG A 302 -5.99 12.44 -23.20
CA ARG A 302 -7.27 11.75 -23.02
C ARG A 302 -7.27 10.41 -23.72
N THR A 303 -7.96 9.46 -23.09
CA THR A 303 -8.21 8.13 -23.66
C THR A 303 -9.67 7.76 -23.42
N GLU A 304 -10.23 6.95 -24.30
CA GLU A 304 -11.57 6.39 -24.13
C GLU A 304 -11.47 4.91 -23.75
N LEU A 305 -12.11 4.53 -22.67
CA LEU A 305 -12.14 3.17 -22.15
C LEU A 305 -13.60 2.81 -21.84
N ASN A 306 -14.10 1.75 -22.48
CA ASN A 306 -15.47 1.25 -22.28
C ASN A 306 -16.55 2.35 -22.41
N GLY A 307 -16.42 3.23 -23.42
CA GLY A 307 -17.37 4.31 -23.69
C GLY A 307 -17.29 5.51 -22.72
N ARG A 308 -16.29 5.58 -21.86
CA ARG A 308 -16.06 6.71 -20.93
C ARG A 308 -14.70 7.36 -21.21
N GLN A 309 -14.67 8.68 -21.13
CA GLN A 309 -13.43 9.47 -21.31
C GLN A 309 -12.64 9.55 -19.99
N TYR A 310 -11.32 9.40 -20.12
CA TYR A 310 -10.37 9.50 -19.01
C TYR A 310 -9.23 10.45 -19.35
N ASP A 311 -8.82 11.25 -18.38
CA ASP A 311 -7.54 11.95 -18.38
C ASP A 311 -6.45 11.00 -17.90
N CYS A 312 -5.29 10.96 -18.57
CA CYS A 312 -4.23 10.01 -18.26
C CYS A 312 -2.82 10.57 -18.40
N TYR A 313 -1.87 9.89 -17.76
CA TYR A 313 -0.42 10.09 -17.88
C TYR A 313 0.22 8.88 -18.61
N PRO A 314 0.36 8.89 -19.94
CA PRO A 314 0.85 7.73 -20.70
C PRO A 314 2.25 7.25 -20.31
N ARG A 315 3.09 8.11 -19.75
CA ARG A 315 4.43 7.72 -19.28
C ARG A 315 4.37 6.73 -18.10
N PHE A 316 3.34 6.76 -17.27
CA PHE A 316 3.13 5.71 -16.27
C PHE A 316 3.04 4.32 -16.90
N LYS A 317 2.20 4.19 -17.93
CA LYS A 317 2.02 2.96 -18.68
C LYS A 317 3.33 2.49 -19.32
N GLN A 318 4.13 3.42 -19.87
CA GLN A 318 5.43 3.11 -20.47
C GLN A 318 6.47 2.69 -19.42
N ALA A 319 6.56 3.41 -18.30
CA ALA A 319 7.48 3.13 -17.22
C ALA A 319 7.16 1.76 -16.60
N SER A 320 5.90 1.51 -16.21
CA SER A 320 5.50 0.24 -15.62
C SER A 320 5.66 -0.98 -16.53
N SER A 321 5.79 -0.79 -17.86
CA SER A 321 5.97 -1.88 -18.84
C SER A 321 7.43 -2.17 -19.18
N ARG A 322 8.38 -1.29 -18.83
CA ARG A 322 9.81 -1.50 -19.12
C ARG A 322 10.47 -2.46 -18.12
N HIS A 323 9.82 -2.67 -17.00
CA HIS A 323 10.30 -3.45 -15.86
C HIS A 323 9.57 -4.81 -15.76
N CYS A 324 9.21 -5.37 -16.94
CA CYS A 324 8.65 -6.70 -17.13
C CYS A 324 9.66 -7.65 -17.72
#